data_665af5842ed2362599894aaf1fd00ed0
#
_entry.id   665af5842ed2362599894aaf1fd00ed0
#
_cell.length_a   1.000
_cell.length_b   1.000
_cell.length_c   1.000
_cell.angle_alpha   90.00
_cell.angle_beta   90.00
_cell.angle_gamma   90.00
#
_symmetry.space_group_name_H-M   'P 1'
#
loop_
_entity.id
_entity.type
_entity.pdbx_description
1 polymer ?
#
loop_
_entity_poly.entity_id
_entity_poly.type
_entity_poly.pdbx_seq_one_letter_code
_entity_poly.pdbx_strand_id
1 'polypeptide(L)'
;VIDPNAVQPSMVGLHIEGAEGGAWASAPFGALRLWDNGTAWSQIELAKGEFRWDNLDGVIETAESRGLTDILYVMGTTPDWATANPEKLNASDYPQPGAAEAPANIADWSEWVTAVVTRYKGRISSYQIWNEANLANFFNGTPAQMAELTKVAYDIIKAIDPEAQVVSASPSTRLAKSFDRFFPKYLEELAALEWPVDVIAIHTYPDATGDPSIRAALILKAIDVLKASGAPTLPLWDTELNYGLAGPGDIPKQEISGARAAGFVVRTFIDDLRLGVDRSYWYIWTLKPYDLLGVQAYSGSDGEQGFFAVNDWVTGATFGGCTEADNTVVCDFSRDGTSWQVAWAQAGEVVYTTPENSQLVCDPLAVCAEAPPASAVTLTEVPVRIYLQ
;
A
#
# COMPACT_ATOMS: atom_id res chain seq x y z
N VAL A 1 -16.55 1.52 -19.42
CA VAL A 1 -16.86 0.70 -18.22
C VAL A 1 -15.86 -0.44 -18.23
N ILE A 2 -15.01 -0.54 -17.22
CA ILE A 2 -14.04 -1.64 -17.09
C ILE A 2 -14.82 -2.91 -16.72
N ASP A 3 -14.45 -4.04 -17.31
CA ASP A 3 -15.02 -5.35 -16.95
C ASP A 3 -14.83 -5.58 -15.44
N PRO A 4 -15.87 -5.91 -14.66
CA PRO A 4 -15.74 -6.18 -13.24
C PRO A 4 -14.83 -7.39 -12.91
N ASN A 5 -14.57 -8.26 -13.89
CA ASN A 5 -13.64 -9.38 -13.75
C ASN A 5 -12.19 -8.99 -14.12
N ALA A 6 -11.97 -7.80 -14.64
CA ALA A 6 -10.64 -7.31 -14.96
C ALA A 6 -9.98 -6.68 -13.72
N VAL A 7 -8.65 -6.67 -13.72
CA VAL A 7 -7.87 -5.98 -12.69
C VAL A 7 -8.21 -4.48 -12.69
N GLN A 8 -8.75 -4.01 -11.57
CA GLN A 8 -9.21 -2.62 -11.45
C GLN A 8 -8.02 -1.67 -11.27
N PRO A 9 -8.06 -0.44 -11.82
CA PRO A 9 -7.01 0.56 -11.61
C PRO A 9 -6.75 0.88 -10.15
N SER A 10 -7.76 0.78 -9.29
CA SER A 10 -7.65 1.03 -7.84
C SER A 10 -6.77 0.01 -7.09
N MET A 11 -6.42 -1.12 -7.72
CA MET A 11 -5.42 -2.03 -7.18
C MET A 11 -4.04 -1.34 -7.06
N VAL A 12 -3.75 -0.39 -7.94
CA VAL A 12 -2.50 0.37 -7.99
C VAL A 12 -2.70 1.68 -7.24
N GLY A 13 -2.23 1.73 -6.00
CA GLY A 13 -2.27 2.92 -5.15
C GLY A 13 -0.92 3.63 -5.06
N LEU A 14 -0.96 4.92 -4.81
CA LEU A 14 0.21 5.77 -4.56
C LEU A 14 0.04 6.64 -3.32
N HIS A 15 1.18 7.03 -2.73
CA HIS A 15 1.33 8.28 -1.98
C HIS A 15 1.97 9.29 -2.92
N ILE A 16 1.64 10.57 -2.82
CA ILE A 16 2.20 11.62 -3.68
C ILE A 16 2.68 12.78 -2.83
N GLU A 17 4.00 13.05 -2.87
CA GLU A 17 4.60 14.22 -2.24
C GLU A 17 4.07 15.50 -2.89
N GLY A 18 3.61 16.45 -2.09
CA GLY A 18 3.14 17.76 -2.57
C GLY A 18 1.77 17.75 -3.24
N ALA A 19 0.98 16.67 -3.12
CA ALA A 19 -0.36 16.59 -3.69
C ALA A 19 -1.28 17.71 -3.16
N GLU A 20 -1.09 18.16 -1.92
CA GLU A 20 -1.79 19.30 -1.31
C GLU A 20 -1.54 20.62 -2.05
N GLY A 21 -0.40 20.74 -2.69
CA GLY A 21 -0.01 21.86 -3.56
C GLY A 21 -0.25 21.62 -5.05
N GLY A 22 -0.95 20.55 -5.42
CA GLY A 22 -1.28 20.22 -6.82
C GLY A 22 -0.26 19.36 -7.56
N ALA A 23 0.79 18.86 -6.89
CA ALA A 23 1.70 17.87 -7.47
C ALA A 23 0.96 16.57 -7.80
N TRP A 24 1.33 15.91 -8.90
CA TRP A 24 0.69 14.69 -9.36
C TRP A 24 1.65 13.76 -10.08
N ALA A 25 1.40 12.45 -9.98
CA ALA A 25 2.19 11.46 -10.68
C ALA A 25 1.92 11.49 -12.18
N SER A 26 2.97 11.36 -12.99
CA SER A 26 2.86 11.15 -14.45
C SER A 26 2.54 9.70 -14.80
N ALA A 27 2.84 8.76 -13.90
CA ALA A 27 2.50 7.35 -14.06
C ALA A 27 1.02 7.09 -13.79
N PRO A 28 0.40 6.08 -14.44
CA PRO A 28 -0.96 5.65 -14.17
C PRO A 28 -1.11 5.00 -12.80
N PHE A 29 -2.17 5.36 -12.08
CA PHE A 29 -2.61 4.72 -10.82
C PHE A 29 -4.10 4.98 -10.61
N GLY A 30 -4.74 4.28 -9.68
CA GLY A 30 -6.19 4.38 -9.49
C GLY A 30 -6.62 4.63 -8.05
N ALA A 31 -5.70 4.70 -7.08
CA ALA A 31 -6.02 5.00 -5.69
C ALA A 31 -4.94 5.88 -5.04
N LEU A 32 -5.32 6.77 -4.13
CA LEU A 32 -4.42 7.68 -3.44
C LEU A 32 -4.53 7.50 -1.93
N ARG A 33 -3.39 7.31 -1.24
CA ARG A 33 -3.34 7.29 0.22
C ARG A 33 -2.73 8.57 0.76
N LEU A 34 -3.39 9.15 1.76
CA LEU A 34 -3.00 10.41 2.39
C LEU A 34 -2.42 10.15 3.78
N TRP A 35 -1.12 10.36 3.93
CA TRP A 35 -0.40 10.29 5.20
C TRP A 35 0.58 11.45 5.38
N ASP A 36 1.47 11.71 4.42
CA ASP A 36 2.57 12.68 4.52
C ASP A 36 2.25 14.07 3.90
N ASN A 37 0.99 14.40 3.71
CA ASN A 37 0.54 15.64 3.07
C ASN A 37 0.16 16.75 4.05
N GLY A 38 0.59 16.66 5.32
CA GLY A 38 0.16 17.60 6.35
C GLY A 38 -1.32 17.47 6.72
N THR A 39 -1.85 16.25 6.63
CA THR A 39 -3.27 15.92 6.78
C THR A 39 -3.59 15.11 8.04
N ALA A 40 -2.62 14.89 8.92
CA ALA A 40 -2.86 14.20 10.20
C ALA A 40 -3.79 15.01 11.10
N TRP A 41 -4.55 14.35 11.97
CA TRP A 41 -5.40 15.02 12.95
C TRP A 41 -4.67 16.12 13.72
N SER A 42 -3.47 15.82 14.23
CA SER A 42 -2.62 16.77 14.94
C SER A 42 -2.16 17.98 14.10
N GLN A 43 -2.24 17.90 12.78
CA GLN A 43 -1.88 18.97 11.86
C GLN A 43 -3.10 19.77 11.38
N ILE A 44 -4.29 19.20 11.50
CA ILE A 44 -5.55 19.84 11.09
C ILE A 44 -6.22 20.52 12.28
N GLU A 45 -6.37 19.85 13.43
CA GLU A 45 -7.05 20.40 14.61
C GLU A 45 -6.02 20.92 15.63
N LEU A 46 -5.52 22.13 15.41
CA LEU A 46 -4.43 22.72 16.21
C LEU A 46 -4.85 23.12 17.63
N ALA A 47 -6.12 23.39 17.85
CA ALA A 47 -6.76 23.54 19.15
C ALA A 47 -8.16 22.93 19.04
N LYS A 48 -8.74 22.52 20.16
CA LYS A 48 -10.02 21.82 20.17
C LYS A 48 -11.11 22.64 19.45
N GLY A 49 -11.65 22.08 18.36
CA GLY A 49 -12.66 22.71 17.51
C GLY A 49 -12.12 23.73 16.50
N GLU A 50 -10.81 23.95 16.44
CA GLU A 50 -10.17 24.86 15.48
C GLU A 50 -9.45 24.09 14.38
N PHE A 51 -10.07 24.00 13.20
CA PHE A 51 -9.60 23.18 12.10
C PHE A 51 -8.95 23.98 10.98
N ARG A 52 -7.84 23.46 10.44
CA ARG A 52 -7.18 23.91 9.21
C ARG A 52 -7.30 22.84 8.13
N TRP A 53 -8.25 23.01 7.25
CA TRP A 53 -8.57 22.02 6.22
C TRP A 53 -7.77 22.19 4.92
N ASP A 54 -6.99 23.29 4.78
CA ASP A 54 -6.38 23.70 3.51
C ASP A 54 -5.62 22.58 2.79
N ASN A 55 -4.78 21.84 3.50
CA ASN A 55 -4.01 20.76 2.90
C ASN A 55 -4.92 19.60 2.44
N LEU A 56 -5.86 19.18 3.28
CA LEU A 56 -6.75 18.07 2.93
C LEU A 56 -7.73 18.48 1.83
N ASP A 57 -8.29 19.69 1.87
CA ASP A 57 -9.08 20.24 0.78
C ASP A 57 -8.26 20.29 -0.51
N GLY A 58 -7.03 20.78 -0.49
CA GLY A 58 -6.14 20.88 -1.65
C GLY A 58 -5.83 19.53 -2.30
N VAL A 59 -5.56 18.50 -1.50
CA VAL A 59 -5.34 17.13 -2.04
C VAL A 59 -6.60 16.58 -2.69
N ILE A 60 -7.76 16.71 -2.02
CA ILE A 60 -9.03 16.16 -2.52
C ILE A 60 -9.46 16.90 -3.79
N GLU A 61 -9.35 18.23 -3.85
CA GLU A 61 -9.64 19.02 -5.05
C GLU A 61 -8.69 18.67 -6.20
N THR A 62 -7.42 18.44 -5.91
CA THR A 62 -6.45 17.98 -6.91
C THR A 62 -6.85 16.63 -7.48
N ALA A 63 -7.17 15.66 -6.62
CA ALA A 63 -7.61 14.33 -7.03
C ALA A 63 -8.90 14.37 -7.89
N GLU A 64 -9.90 15.10 -7.43
CA GLU A 64 -11.18 15.28 -8.16
C GLU A 64 -10.96 15.94 -9.53
N SER A 65 -10.10 16.96 -9.62
CA SER A 65 -9.76 17.61 -10.89
C SER A 65 -9.08 16.69 -11.90
N ARG A 66 -8.47 15.60 -11.41
CA ARG A 66 -7.83 14.54 -12.20
C ARG A 66 -8.74 13.33 -12.43
N GLY A 67 -9.96 13.36 -11.92
CA GLY A 67 -10.92 12.27 -12.05
C GLY A 67 -10.64 11.07 -11.13
N LEU A 68 -9.77 11.23 -10.13
CA LEU A 68 -9.50 10.22 -9.11
C LEU A 68 -10.47 10.38 -7.95
N THR A 69 -11.23 9.34 -7.66
CA THR A 69 -12.24 9.32 -6.58
C THR A 69 -11.92 8.33 -5.48
N ASP A 70 -10.91 7.47 -5.68
CA ASP A 70 -10.55 6.45 -4.70
C ASP A 70 -9.44 6.98 -3.78
N ILE A 71 -9.86 7.54 -2.65
CA ILE A 71 -9.00 8.20 -1.67
C ILE A 71 -9.08 7.46 -0.35
N LEU A 72 -7.91 7.00 0.15
CA LEU A 72 -7.70 6.44 1.47
C LEU A 72 -7.10 7.50 2.39
N TYR A 73 -7.85 7.96 3.37
CA TYR A 73 -7.41 8.95 4.34
C TYR A 73 -7.02 8.32 5.68
N VAL A 74 -5.82 8.62 6.19
CA VAL A 74 -5.33 8.13 7.48
C VAL A 74 -5.69 9.13 8.59
N MET A 75 -6.41 8.67 9.63
CA MET A 75 -7.07 9.54 10.62
C MET A 75 -6.21 9.92 11.84
N GLY A 76 -5.04 9.25 12.08
CA GLY A 76 -4.10 9.65 13.16
C GLY A 76 -3.38 10.96 12.79
N THR A 77 -2.63 11.53 13.62
CA THR A 77 -2.11 11.27 14.96
C THR A 77 -2.76 12.21 16.00
N THR A 78 -2.52 11.95 17.31
CA THR A 78 -3.14 12.77 18.38
C THR A 78 -2.53 14.19 18.45
N PRO A 79 -3.34 15.26 18.47
CA PRO A 79 -2.85 16.61 18.74
C PRO A 79 -2.37 16.76 20.19
N ASP A 80 -1.48 17.73 20.43
CA ASP A 80 -0.91 18.00 21.75
C ASP A 80 -1.97 18.34 22.81
N TRP A 81 -3.01 19.07 22.45
CA TRP A 81 -4.11 19.40 23.34
C TRP A 81 -5.00 18.20 23.73
N ALA A 82 -4.97 17.11 22.94
CA ALA A 82 -5.80 15.92 23.15
C ALA A 82 -5.06 14.76 23.84
N THR A 83 -3.75 14.88 24.08
CA THR A 83 -2.94 13.86 24.77
C THR A 83 -2.65 14.25 26.22
N ALA A 84 -2.46 13.24 27.09
CA ALA A 84 -1.99 13.45 28.46
C ALA A 84 -0.48 13.79 28.54
N ASN A 85 0.29 13.55 27.47
CA ASN A 85 1.75 13.68 27.45
C ASN A 85 2.24 14.47 26.21
N PRO A 86 1.88 15.77 26.08
CA PRO A 86 2.17 16.55 24.86
C PRO A 86 3.67 16.72 24.58
N GLU A 87 4.51 16.67 25.62
CA GLU A 87 5.96 16.83 25.50
C GLU A 87 6.72 15.50 25.26
N LYS A 88 6.01 14.39 25.15
CA LYS A 88 6.67 13.08 25.03
C LYS A 88 7.32 12.92 23.67
N LEU A 89 8.65 12.81 23.69
CA LEU A 89 9.45 12.50 22.53
C LEU A 89 9.44 10.99 22.27
N ASN A 90 9.31 10.62 21.02
CA ASN A 90 9.52 9.28 20.50
C ASN A 90 10.83 9.26 19.68
N ALA A 91 11.18 8.13 19.06
CA ALA A 91 12.37 8.04 18.21
C ALA A 91 12.32 8.96 16.98
N SER A 92 11.12 9.37 16.56
CA SER A 92 10.90 10.49 15.63
C SER A 92 9.85 11.44 16.22
N ASP A 93 10.05 12.74 16.10
CA ASP A 93 9.11 13.76 16.57
C ASP A 93 7.98 14.02 15.54
N TYR A 94 7.73 13.06 14.67
CA TYR A 94 6.74 13.21 13.60
C TYR A 94 5.31 12.92 14.08
N PRO A 95 4.36 13.77 13.71
CA PRO A 95 4.54 15.11 13.14
C PRO A 95 4.95 16.14 14.20
N GLN A 96 4.86 15.79 15.49
CA GLN A 96 5.22 16.63 16.65
C GLN A 96 5.35 15.77 17.92
N PRO A 97 5.97 16.27 19.00
CA PRO A 97 5.96 15.62 20.31
C PRO A 97 4.52 15.29 20.75
N GLY A 98 4.34 14.14 21.41
CA GLY A 98 3.04 13.68 21.90
C GLY A 98 2.11 13.05 20.84
N ALA A 99 2.39 13.20 19.56
CA ALA A 99 1.51 12.76 18.48
C ALA A 99 1.29 11.24 18.42
N ALA A 100 2.24 10.44 18.90
CA ALA A 100 2.10 8.99 18.97
C ALA A 100 1.31 8.50 20.21
N GLU A 101 0.96 9.37 21.14
CA GLU A 101 0.16 8.98 22.29
C GLU A 101 -1.29 8.73 21.89
N ALA A 102 -1.95 7.79 22.56
CA ALA A 102 -3.40 7.65 22.43
C ALA A 102 -4.10 8.91 22.95
N PRO A 103 -5.26 9.30 22.40
CA PRO A 103 -6.05 10.40 22.96
C PRO A 103 -6.36 10.15 24.45
N ALA A 104 -6.21 11.19 25.28
CA ALA A 104 -6.50 11.11 26.72
C ALA A 104 -8.00 10.94 26.98
N ASN A 105 -8.84 11.40 26.07
CA ASN A 105 -10.29 11.28 26.13
C ASN A 105 -10.84 10.82 24.79
N ILE A 106 -11.54 9.69 24.79
CA ILE A 106 -12.14 9.10 23.59
C ILE A 106 -13.20 10.03 22.94
N ALA A 107 -13.79 10.95 23.71
CA ALA A 107 -14.73 11.93 23.15
C ALA A 107 -14.04 12.89 22.17
N ASP A 108 -12.77 13.25 22.37
CA ASP A 108 -12.03 14.11 21.45
C ASP A 108 -11.80 13.40 20.11
N TRP A 109 -11.50 12.11 20.16
CA TRP A 109 -11.44 11.26 18.96
C TRP A 109 -12.78 11.18 18.22
N SER A 110 -13.88 11.01 18.97
CA SER A 110 -15.23 10.95 18.39
C SER A 110 -15.62 12.26 17.70
N GLU A 111 -15.29 13.40 18.30
CA GLU A 111 -15.54 14.74 17.74
C GLU A 111 -14.71 14.94 16.45
N TRP A 112 -13.42 14.56 16.45
CA TRP A 112 -12.56 14.60 15.28
C TRP A 112 -13.10 13.76 14.13
N VAL A 113 -13.39 12.46 14.37
CA VAL A 113 -13.94 11.54 13.36
C VAL A 113 -15.23 12.11 12.78
N THR A 114 -16.13 12.63 13.64
CA THR A 114 -17.38 13.25 13.19
C THR A 114 -17.13 14.45 12.29
N ALA A 115 -16.18 15.31 12.66
CA ALA A 115 -15.88 16.52 11.89
C ALA A 115 -15.34 16.19 10.49
N VAL A 116 -14.32 15.31 10.41
CA VAL A 116 -13.70 14.97 9.11
C VAL A 116 -14.64 14.19 8.21
N VAL A 117 -15.38 13.21 8.74
CA VAL A 117 -16.30 12.38 7.94
C VAL A 117 -17.49 13.21 7.46
N THR A 118 -18.02 14.13 8.29
CA THR A 118 -19.09 15.03 7.87
C THR A 118 -18.64 15.96 6.75
N ARG A 119 -17.43 16.54 6.86
CA ARG A 119 -16.89 17.46 5.85
C ARG A 119 -16.68 16.79 4.50
N TYR A 120 -16.15 15.56 4.49
CA TYR A 120 -15.75 14.87 3.26
C TYR A 120 -16.66 13.72 2.86
N LYS A 121 -17.89 13.70 3.38
CA LYS A 121 -18.89 12.68 3.01
C LYS A 121 -19.02 12.57 1.50
N GLY A 122 -18.87 11.34 0.98
CA GLY A 122 -18.93 11.01 -0.44
C GLY A 122 -17.74 11.50 -1.28
N ARG A 123 -16.71 12.12 -0.66
CA ARG A 123 -15.47 12.56 -1.33
C ARG A 123 -14.24 11.73 -0.94
N ILE A 124 -14.21 11.19 0.26
CA ILE A 124 -13.22 10.21 0.72
C ILE A 124 -13.88 8.84 0.68
N SER A 125 -13.28 7.89 -0.06
CA SER A 125 -13.84 6.55 -0.23
C SER A 125 -13.51 5.60 0.92
N SER A 126 -12.42 5.87 1.65
CA SER A 126 -11.93 4.98 2.70
C SER A 126 -11.21 5.75 3.81
N TYR A 127 -11.44 5.34 5.06
CA TYR A 127 -10.81 5.92 6.23
C TYR A 127 -9.97 4.85 6.93
N GLN A 128 -8.66 5.07 7.04
CA GLN A 128 -7.74 4.19 7.75
C GLN A 128 -7.53 4.67 9.18
N ILE A 129 -7.71 3.74 10.12
CA ILE A 129 -7.55 4.05 11.53
C ILE A 129 -6.08 3.91 11.92
N TRP A 130 -5.38 5.04 11.95
CA TRP A 130 -3.97 5.15 12.31
C TRP A 130 -2.97 4.58 11.29
N ASN A 131 -1.68 4.89 11.51
CA ASN A 131 -0.54 4.42 10.72
C ASN A 131 0.43 3.65 11.61
N GLU A 132 0.93 2.49 11.15
CA GLU A 132 1.96 1.66 11.79
C GLU A 132 1.84 1.55 13.32
N ALA A 133 0.64 1.21 13.78
CA ALA A 133 0.26 1.22 15.19
C ALA A 133 1.07 0.25 16.09
N ASN A 134 1.89 -0.60 15.51
CA ASN A 134 2.82 -1.47 16.22
C ASN A 134 4.18 -0.80 16.48
N LEU A 135 4.44 0.37 15.91
CA LEU A 135 5.69 1.10 16.07
C LEU A 135 5.51 2.27 17.05
N ALA A 136 6.35 2.33 18.07
CA ALA A 136 6.28 3.37 19.11
C ALA A 136 6.46 4.80 18.57
N ASN A 137 7.05 4.95 17.37
CA ASN A 137 7.15 6.25 16.70
C ASN A 137 5.79 6.80 16.26
N PHE A 138 4.83 5.91 16.01
CA PHE A 138 3.51 6.29 15.49
C PHE A 138 2.39 6.04 16.48
N PHE A 139 2.52 5.04 17.38
CA PHE A 139 1.54 4.76 18.41
C PHE A 139 2.15 4.14 19.66
N ASN A 140 1.97 4.79 20.81
CA ASN A 140 2.40 4.35 22.13
C ASN A 140 1.28 3.76 23.00
N GLY A 141 0.11 3.55 22.41
CA GLY A 141 -1.00 2.89 23.08
C GLY A 141 -0.91 1.37 23.01
N THR A 142 -1.95 0.71 23.52
CA THR A 142 -2.11 -0.74 23.50
C THR A 142 -2.95 -1.21 22.30
N PRO A 143 -2.89 -2.49 21.92
CA PRO A 143 -3.80 -3.07 20.93
C PRO A 143 -5.28 -2.85 21.26
N ALA A 144 -5.66 -2.94 22.55
CA ALA A 144 -7.03 -2.69 23.01
C ALA A 144 -7.46 -1.23 22.78
N GLN A 145 -6.59 -0.26 23.08
CA GLN A 145 -6.88 1.15 22.80
C GLN A 145 -7.02 1.40 21.28
N MET A 146 -6.17 0.77 20.44
CA MET A 146 -6.31 0.88 18.99
C MET A 146 -7.62 0.27 18.50
N ALA A 147 -8.05 -0.85 19.05
CA ALA A 147 -9.33 -1.47 18.71
C ALA A 147 -10.53 -0.60 19.16
N GLU A 148 -10.44 0.07 20.31
CA GLU A 148 -11.44 1.02 20.79
C GLU A 148 -11.55 2.23 19.83
N LEU A 149 -10.41 2.82 19.42
CA LEU A 149 -10.38 3.91 18.43
C LEU A 149 -11.01 3.46 17.11
N THR A 150 -10.70 2.22 16.69
CA THR A 150 -11.26 1.62 15.48
C THR A 150 -12.78 1.49 15.58
N LYS A 151 -13.30 0.94 16.68
CA LYS A 151 -14.74 0.74 16.88
C LYS A 151 -15.51 2.05 16.89
N VAL A 152 -15.01 3.04 17.62
CA VAL A 152 -15.64 4.37 17.69
C VAL A 152 -15.67 5.02 16.31
N ALA A 153 -14.58 4.98 15.57
CA ALA A 153 -14.53 5.51 14.22
C ALA A 153 -15.47 4.76 13.26
N TYR A 154 -15.49 3.43 13.33
CA TYR A 154 -16.40 2.59 12.52
C TYR A 154 -17.86 3.00 12.69
N ASP A 155 -18.33 3.11 13.92
CA ASP A 155 -19.72 3.44 14.22
C ASP A 155 -20.10 4.82 13.67
N ILE A 156 -19.19 5.80 13.81
CA ILE A 156 -19.42 7.16 13.33
C ILE A 156 -19.39 7.22 11.81
N ILE A 157 -18.39 6.59 11.18
CA ILE A 157 -18.26 6.56 9.71
C ILE A 157 -19.50 5.92 9.10
N LYS A 158 -19.91 4.74 9.59
CA LYS A 158 -21.08 4.03 9.07
C LYS A 158 -22.40 4.77 9.31
N ALA A 159 -22.49 5.57 10.36
CA ALA A 159 -23.66 6.41 10.61
C ALA A 159 -23.73 7.63 9.68
N ILE A 160 -22.60 8.25 9.32
CA ILE A 160 -22.55 9.47 8.51
C ILE A 160 -22.43 9.15 7.02
N ASP A 161 -21.50 8.26 6.65
CA ASP A 161 -21.18 7.87 5.28
C ASP A 161 -21.07 6.35 5.16
N PRO A 162 -22.20 5.64 5.08
CA PRO A 162 -22.24 4.18 5.09
C PRO A 162 -21.53 3.52 3.89
N GLU A 163 -21.32 4.24 2.79
CA GLU A 163 -20.62 3.75 1.61
C GLU A 163 -19.09 3.79 1.76
N ALA A 164 -18.57 4.65 2.64
CA ALA A 164 -17.14 4.72 2.91
C ALA A 164 -16.65 3.45 3.63
N GLN A 165 -15.48 2.96 3.23
CA GLN A 165 -14.85 1.79 3.85
C GLN A 165 -14.04 2.20 5.07
N VAL A 166 -14.10 1.38 6.11
CA VAL A 166 -13.27 1.49 7.30
C VAL A 166 -12.12 0.50 7.22
N VAL A 167 -10.91 1.04 7.14
CA VAL A 167 -9.67 0.27 7.00
C VAL A 167 -8.97 0.20 8.35
N SER A 168 -8.56 -0.99 8.77
CA SER A 168 -7.89 -1.20 10.06
C SER A 168 -6.60 -0.37 10.18
N ALA A 169 -6.12 -0.21 11.41
CA ALA A 169 -4.74 0.24 11.62
C ALA A 169 -3.76 -0.70 10.90
N SER A 170 -2.71 -0.14 10.31
CA SER A 170 -1.72 -0.89 9.54
C SER A 170 -0.49 -1.23 10.38
N PRO A 171 -0.30 -2.47 10.83
CA PRO A 171 0.97 -2.87 11.41
C PRO A 171 2.03 -3.02 10.33
N SER A 172 3.26 -2.58 10.64
CA SER A 172 4.42 -2.71 9.77
C SER A 172 5.22 -3.98 10.08
N THR A 173 5.62 -4.70 9.04
CA THR A 173 6.46 -5.90 9.17
C THR A 173 7.94 -5.60 9.41
N ARG A 174 8.38 -4.34 9.26
CA ARG A 174 9.79 -3.93 9.38
C ARG A 174 10.47 -4.36 10.68
N LEU A 175 9.74 -4.33 11.80
CA LEU A 175 10.22 -4.82 13.09
C LEU A 175 9.45 -6.09 13.45
N ALA A 176 9.93 -7.25 13.02
CA ALA A 176 9.24 -8.53 13.16
C ALA A 176 8.73 -8.80 14.58
N LYS A 177 9.54 -8.55 15.61
CA LYS A 177 9.11 -8.74 17.02
C LYS A 177 7.98 -7.80 17.44
N SER A 178 7.94 -6.59 16.89
CA SER A 178 6.87 -5.63 17.14
C SER A 178 5.58 -6.05 16.43
N PHE A 179 5.68 -6.47 15.18
CA PHE A 179 4.56 -7.02 14.41
C PHE A 179 3.95 -8.25 15.10
N ASP A 180 4.78 -9.24 15.45
CA ASP A 180 4.34 -10.50 16.08
C ASP A 180 3.69 -10.30 17.46
N ARG A 181 4.06 -9.23 18.16
CA ARG A 181 3.47 -8.90 19.47
C ARG A 181 2.17 -8.11 19.33
N PHE A 182 2.07 -7.20 18.36
CA PHE A 182 0.94 -6.29 18.23
C PHE A 182 -0.19 -6.88 17.40
N PHE A 183 0.11 -7.39 16.19
CA PHE A 183 -0.92 -7.72 15.22
C PHE A 183 -1.89 -8.81 15.70
N PRO A 184 -1.44 -9.96 16.23
CA PRO A 184 -2.37 -10.98 16.73
C PRO A 184 -3.27 -10.46 17.84
N LYS A 185 -2.74 -9.62 18.75
CA LYS A 185 -3.53 -9.05 19.85
C LYS A 185 -4.53 -8.01 19.38
N TYR A 186 -4.15 -7.19 18.39
CA TYR A 186 -5.08 -6.23 17.80
C TYR A 186 -6.25 -6.95 17.11
N LEU A 187 -5.97 -8.05 16.40
CA LEU A 187 -7.02 -8.88 15.79
C LEU A 187 -7.91 -9.56 16.83
N GLU A 188 -7.36 -10.02 17.96
CA GLU A 188 -8.13 -10.55 19.08
C GLU A 188 -9.11 -9.51 19.66
N GLU A 189 -8.66 -8.27 19.83
CA GLU A 189 -9.49 -7.17 20.30
C GLU A 189 -10.56 -6.76 19.25
N LEU A 190 -10.22 -6.75 17.97
CA LEU A 190 -11.21 -6.53 16.89
C LEU A 190 -12.27 -7.65 16.88
N ALA A 191 -11.86 -8.89 17.07
CA ALA A 191 -12.79 -10.02 17.16
C ALA A 191 -13.76 -9.87 18.33
N ALA A 192 -13.28 -9.43 19.50
CA ALA A 192 -14.11 -9.16 20.67
C ALA A 192 -15.13 -8.03 20.44
N LEU A 193 -14.85 -7.13 19.49
CA LEU A 193 -15.71 -6.02 19.06
C LEU A 193 -16.51 -6.33 17.78
N GLU A 194 -16.59 -7.61 17.37
CA GLU A 194 -17.33 -8.07 16.18
C GLU A 194 -16.78 -7.51 14.85
N TRP A 195 -15.46 -7.34 14.75
CA TRP A 195 -14.75 -6.90 13.54
C TRP A 195 -15.24 -5.56 12.96
N PRO A 196 -15.09 -4.43 13.69
CA PRO A 196 -15.56 -3.13 13.22
C PRO A 196 -14.64 -2.53 12.13
N VAL A 197 -14.43 -3.25 11.05
CA VAL A 197 -13.64 -2.87 9.87
C VAL A 197 -14.22 -3.52 8.61
N ASP A 198 -14.06 -2.87 7.48
CA ASP A 198 -14.41 -3.43 6.17
C ASP A 198 -13.18 -4.02 5.46
N VAL A 199 -11.97 -3.55 5.82
CA VAL A 199 -10.70 -3.92 5.19
C VAL A 199 -9.63 -4.09 6.26
N ILE A 200 -8.80 -5.11 6.12
CA ILE A 200 -7.58 -5.26 6.93
C ILE A 200 -6.40 -4.63 6.18
N ALA A 201 -5.60 -3.82 6.88
CA ALA A 201 -4.40 -3.19 6.33
C ALA A 201 -3.13 -3.72 6.98
N ILE A 202 -2.08 -3.82 6.17
CA ILE A 202 -0.70 -4.14 6.58
C ILE A 202 0.27 -3.24 5.84
N HIS A 203 1.53 -3.15 6.32
CA HIS A 203 2.66 -2.58 5.58
C HIS A 203 3.73 -3.65 5.44
N THR A 204 4.02 -4.08 4.20
CA THR A 204 4.92 -5.21 3.95
C THR A 204 6.28 -4.74 3.42
N TYR A 205 6.98 -3.94 4.21
CA TYR A 205 8.38 -3.59 3.92
C TYR A 205 9.30 -4.77 4.24
N PRO A 206 10.05 -5.32 3.28
CA PRO A 206 11.21 -6.16 3.59
C PRO A 206 12.33 -5.32 4.21
N ASP A 207 13.38 -5.97 4.72
CA ASP A 207 14.61 -5.25 5.05
C ASP A 207 15.29 -4.68 3.78
N ALA A 208 16.34 -3.87 3.95
CA ALA A 208 16.98 -3.19 2.83
C ALA A 208 17.53 -4.13 1.75
N THR A 209 17.85 -5.38 2.10
CA THR A 209 18.37 -6.39 1.17
C THR A 209 17.27 -7.27 0.58
N GLY A 210 16.04 -7.13 1.06
CA GLY A 210 14.90 -7.94 0.64
C GLY A 210 14.34 -7.51 -0.72
N ASP A 211 13.85 -8.49 -1.43
CA ASP A 211 13.22 -8.38 -2.75
C ASP A 211 11.71 -8.68 -2.68
N PRO A 212 10.99 -8.67 -3.81
CA PRO A 212 9.57 -9.02 -3.83
C PRO A 212 9.25 -10.44 -3.33
N SER A 213 10.18 -11.41 -3.40
CA SER A 213 9.96 -12.75 -2.84
C SER A 213 9.93 -12.72 -1.31
N ILE A 214 10.77 -11.87 -0.69
CA ILE A 214 10.72 -11.63 0.75
C ILE A 214 9.41 -10.93 1.13
N ARG A 215 8.96 -9.93 0.34
CA ARG A 215 7.66 -9.29 0.57
C ARG A 215 6.52 -10.31 0.48
N ALA A 216 6.54 -11.20 -0.50
CA ALA A 216 5.55 -12.27 -0.64
C ALA A 216 5.47 -13.14 0.63
N ALA A 217 6.62 -13.50 1.21
CA ALA A 217 6.67 -14.25 2.47
C ALA A 217 6.07 -13.47 3.66
N LEU A 218 6.26 -12.14 3.71
CA LEU A 218 5.65 -11.27 4.72
C LEU A 218 4.12 -11.21 4.58
N ILE A 219 3.61 -11.13 3.35
CA ILE A 219 2.16 -11.20 3.07
C ILE A 219 1.59 -12.54 3.54
N LEU A 220 2.21 -13.65 3.18
CA LEU A 220 1.77 -14.99 3.59
C LEU A 220 1.76 -15.13 5.12
N LYS A 221 2.79 -14.62 5.80
CA LYS A 221 2.83 -14.56 7.28
C LYS A 221 1.64 -13.78 7.85
N ALA A 222 1.31 -12.62 7.29
CA ALA A 222 0.16 -11.84 7.75
C ALA A 222 -1.16 -12.59 7.52
N ILE A 223 -1.33 -13.25 6.38
CA ILE A 223 -2.49 -14.09 6.06
C ILE A 223 -2.62 -15.24 7.05
N ASP A 224 -1.52 -15.90 7.43
CA ASP A 224 -1.54 -16.98 8.41
C ASP A 224 -1.95 -16.48 9.81
N VAL A 225 -1.51 -15.28 10.20
CA VAL A 225 -1.95 -14.64 11.45
C VAL A 225 -3.45 -14.33 11.41
N LEU A 226 -3.97 -13.81 10.29
CA LEU A 226 -5.41 -13.56 10.09
C LEU A 226 -6.23 -14.86 10.20
N LYS A 227 -5.81 -15.93 9.56
CA LYS A 227 -6.45 -17.24 9.65
C LYS A 227 -6.45 -17.78 11.07
N ALA A 228 -5.31 -17.67 11.76
CA ALA A 228 -5.17 -18.13 13.15
C ALA A 228 -6.04 -17.33 14.15
N SER A 229 -6.31 -16.06 13.87
CA SER A 229 -7.18 -15.20 14.69
C SER A 229 -8.68 -15.41 14.43
N GLY A 230 -9.05 -16.23 13.46
CA GLY A 230 -10.43 -16.43 13.05
C GLY A 230 -11.06 -15.22 12.37
N ALA A 231 -10.25 -14.38 11.72
CA ALA A 231 -10.74 -13.23 10.99
C ALA A 231 -11.75 -13.64 9.90
N PRO A 232 -12.84 -12.89 9.73
CA PRO A 232 -13.73 -13.11 8.59
C PRO A 232 -12.98 -12.86 7.28
N THR A 233 -13.54 -13.35 6.17
CA THR A 233 -12.98 -13.06 4.84
C THR A 233 -13.21 -11.58 4.51
N LEU A 234 -12.20 -10.76 4.73
CA LEU A 234 -12.19 -9.33 4.42
C LEU A 234 -11.10 -9.06 3.38
N PRO A 235 -11.26 -8.01 2.56
CA PRO A 235 -10.19 -7.51 1.71
C PRO A 235 -8.91 -7.23 2.51
N LEU A 236 -7.76 -7.56 1.94
CA LEU A 236 -6.44 -7.27 2.50
C LEU A 236 -5.76 -6.21 1.63
N TRP A 237 -5.37 -5.08 2.24
CA TRP A 237 -4.64 -4.02 1.56
C TRP A 237 -3.24 -3.86 2.16
N ASP A 238 -2.23 -3.76 1.30
CA ASP A 238 -0.89 -3.31 1.68
C ASP A 238 -0.82 -1.79 1.51
N THR A 239 -1.05 -1.07 2.60
CA THR A 239 -1.26 0.38 2.51
C THR A 239 0.02 1.19 2.47
N GLU A 240 1.20 0.51 2.56
CA GLU A 240 2.50 1.17 2.39
C GLU A 240 3.60 0.16 2.13
N LEU A 241 4.35 0.33 1.05
CA LEU A 241 5.50 -0.51 0.72
C LEU A 241 6.52 0.23 -0.14
N ASN A 242 7.76 -0.21 -0.08
CA ASN A 242 8.86 0.03 -1.00
C ASN A 242 9.97 -0.99 -0.70
N TYR A 243 11.06 -0.95 -1.44
CA TYR A 243 12.22 -1.82 -1.26
C TYR A 243 13.48 -1.00 -1.04
N GLY A 244 14.51 -1.63 -0.45
CA GLY A 244 15.83 -1.03 -0.29
C GLY A 244 15.95 0.03 0.81
N LEU A 245 14.93 0.25 1.65
CA LEU A 245 14.98 1.20 2.75
C LEU A 245 16.02 0.78 3.79
N ALA A 246 16.82 1.72 4.29
CA ALA A 246 17.79 1.45 5.37
C ALA A 246 17.12 0.79 6.59
N GLY A 247 17.82 -0.12 7.24
CA GLY A 247 17.34 -0.84 8.43
C GLY A 247 16.49 -2.09 8.13
N PRO A 248 15.99 -2.78 9.18
CA PRO A 248 16.17 -2.41 10.59
C PRO A 248 17.61 -2.60 11.08
N GLY A 249 17.99 -1.84 12.11
CA GLY A 249 19.36 -1.81 12.63
C GLY A 249 20.35 -1.12 11.69
N ASP A 250 21.58 -1.66 11.61
CA ASP A 250 22.68 -1.04 10.85
C ASP A 250 22.71 -1.43 9.36
N ILE A 251 21.64 -2.00 8.82
CA ILE A 251 21.57 -2.35 7.40
C ILE A 251 21.46 -1.07 6.57
N PRO A 252 22.44 -0.77 5.68
CA PRO A 252 22.40 0.44 4.86
C PRO A 252 21.32 0.34 3.78
N LYS A 253 20.83 1.49 3.35
CA LYS A 253 19.95 1.59 2.17
C LYS A 253 20.58 0.91 0.95
N GLN A 254 19.77 0.22 0.17
CA GLN A 254 20.15 -0.40 -1.11
C GLN A 254 19.54 0.40 -2.26
N GLU A 255 20.38 0.94 -3.14
CA GLU A 255 19.92 1.55 -4.38
C GLU A 255 19.47 0.44 -5.34
N ILE A 256 18.25 0.58 -5.87
CA ILE A 256 17.66 -0.34 -6.85
C ILE A 256 17.29 0.49 -8.08
N SER A 257 17.86 0.14 -9.25
CA SER A 257 17.72 0.91 -10.49
C SER A 257 17.56 0.00 -11.72
N GLY A 258 17.33 0.60 -12.87
CA GLY A 258 17.20 -0.08 -14.15
C GLY A 258 16.00 -1.03 -14.20
N ALA A 259 16.11 -2.08 -14.98
CA ALA A 259 15.07 -3.09 -15.13
C ALA A 259 14.69 -3.77 -13.81
N ARG A 260 15.61 -3.82 -12.83
CA ARG A 260 15.35 -4.35 -11.50
C ARG A 260 14.35 -3.48 -10.73
N ALA A 261 14.51 -2.15 -10.75
CA ALA A 261 13.57 -1.22 -10.11
C ALA A 261 12.18 -1.30 -10.75
N ALA A 262 12.12 -1.21 -12.07
CA ALA A 262 10.86 -1.34 -12.81
C ALA A 262 10.22 -2.73 -12.58
N GLY A 263 11.03 -3.78 -12.56
CA GLY A 263 10.60 -5.15 -12.30
C GLY A 263 10.02 -5.36 -10.90
N PHE A 264 10.58 -4.70 -9.88
CA PHE A 264 10.06 -4.78 -8.52
C PHE A 264 8.68 -4.13 -8.40
N VAL A 265 8.44 -3.02 -9.11
CA VAL A 265 7.09 -2.44 -9.22
C VAL A 265 6.13 -3.42 -9.85
N VAL A 266 6.46 -4.01 -10.99
CA VAL A 266 5.60 -4.98 -11.70
C VAL A 266 5.31 -6.20 -10.83
N ARG A 267 6.33 -6.80 -10.22
CA ARG A 267 6.18 -7.98 -9.36
C ARG A 267 5.29 -7.69 -8.16
N THR A 268 5.39 -6.51 -7.57
CA THR A 268 4.55 -6.11 -6.43
C THR A 268 3.07 -6.34 -6.73
N PHE A 269 2.58 -5.80 -7.84
CA PHE A 269 1.15 -5.87 -8.17
C PHE A 269 0.72 -7.25 -8.71
N ILE A 270 1.62 -8.00 -9.35
CA ILE A 270 1.31 -9.39 -9.76
C ILE A 270 1.34 -10.32 -8.54
N ASP A 271 2.27 -10.15 -7.61
CA ASP A 271 2.28 -10.89 -6.35
C ASP A 271 1.03 -10.59 -5.50
N ASP A 272 0.50 -9.37 -5.54
CA ASP A 272 -0.77 -9.03 -4.90
C ASP A 272 -1.92 -9.88 -5.45
N LEU A 273 -2.07 -9.95 -6.77
CA LEU A 273 -3.08 -10.79 -7.42
C LEU A 273 -2.92 -12.27 -7.05
N ARG A 274 -1.68 -12.77 -7.07
CA ARG A 274 -1.34 -14.16 -6.78
C ARG A 274 -1.62 -14.55 -5.33
N LEU A 275 -1.41 -13.63 -4.39
CA LEU A 275 -1.50 -13.87 -2.95
C LEU A 275 -2.82 -13.41 -2.33
N GLY A 276 -3.69 -12.75 -3.08
CA GLY A 276 -4.98 -12.27 -2.59
C GLY A 276 -4.89 -10.97 -1.78
N VAL A 277 -3.95 -10.09 -2.15
CA VAL A 277 -3.95 -8.69 -1.73
C VAL A 277 -4.77 -7.89 -2.75
N ASP A 278 -5.81 -7.21 -2.29
CA ASP A 278 -6.76 -6.55 -3.19
C ASP A 278 -6.25 -5.20 -3.69
N ARG A 279 -5.32 -4.57 -2.94
CA ARG A 279 -4.80 -3.24 -3.24
C ARG A 279 -3.48 -3.00 -2.53
N SER A 280 -2.53 -2.36 -3.22
CA SER A 280 -1.27 -1.89 -2.64
C SER A 280 -1.02 -0.43 -2.93
N TYR A 281 -0.46 0.29 -1.93
CA TYR A 281 -0.12 1.71 -2.04
C TYR A 281 1.39 1.87 -1.96
N TRP A 282 1.98 2.24 -3.09
CA TRP A 282 3.42 2.46 -3.18
C TRP A 282 3.87 3.71 -2.43
N TYR A 283 4.84 3.58 -1.55
CA TYR A 283 5.46 4.67 -0.83
C TYR A 283 6.80 5.04 -1.47
N ILE A 284 6.94 6.11 -2.19
CA ILE A 284 6.08 7.24 -2.45
C ILE A 284 6.46 7.83 -3.81
N TRP A 285 5.51 8.42 -4.53
CA TRP A 285 5.82 9.27 -5.69
C TRP A 285 6.34 10.63 -5.21
N THR A 286 7.55 11.00 -5.66
CA THR A 286 8.24 12.22 -5.22
C THR A 286 8.49 13.17 -6.38
N LEU A 287 8.81 14.42 -6.06
CA LEU A 287 9.18 15.43 -7.08
C LEU A 287 10.62 15.28 -7.55
N LYS A 288 11.46 14.63 -6.76
CA LYS A 288 12.90 14.40 -6.99
C LYS A 288 13.32 13.15 -6.22
N PRO A 289 14.52 12.59 -6.46
CA PRO A 289 15.03 11.47 -5.69
C PRO A 289 14.92 11.70 -4.16
N TYR A 290 14.50 10.66 -3.44
CA TYR A 290 14.33 10.68 -2.01
C TYR A 290 15.26 9.66 -1.34
N ASP A 291 16.15 10.15 -0.48
CA ASP A 291 17.25 9.34 0.09
C ASP A 291 16.79 8.16 0.95
N LEU A 292 15.55 8.12 1.42
CA LEU A 292 15.02 7.01 2.18
C LEU A 292 14.80 5.75 1.33
N LEU A 293 14.46 5.91 0.05
CA LEU A 293 13.92 4.85 -0.81
C LEU A 293 14.99 4.17 -1.64
N GLY A 294 14.90 2.85 -1.77
CA GLY A 294 15.74 2.08 -2.71
C GLY A 294 15.20 2.12 -4.13
N VAL A 295 13.91 1.89 -4.33
CA VAL A 295 13.22 2.09 -5.61
C VAL A 295 12.63 3.49 -5.66
N GLN A 296 13.14 4.31 -6.56
CA GLN A 296 12.67 5.68 -6.76
C GLN A 296 11.46 5.73 -7.71
N ALA A 297 10.45 6.53 -7.37
CA ALA A 297 9.28 6.79 -8.20
C ALA A 297 9.06 8.29 -8.35
N TYR A 298 9.52 8.86 -9.45
CA TYR A 298 9.34 10.24 -9.87
C TYR A 298 9.40 10.31 -11.40
N SER A 299 9.02 11.42 -12.01
CA SER A 299 9.00 11.57 -13.47
C SER A 299 10.39 11.37 -14.09
N GLY A 300 10.53 10.37 -14.95
CA GLY A 300 11.78 9.96 -15.60
C GLY A 300 12.56 8.87 -14.84
N SER A 301 12.06 8.36 -13.70
CA SER A 301 12.70 7.27 -12.97
C SER A 301 12.39 5.88 -13.55
N ASP A 302 13.24 4.90 -13.22
CA ASP A 302 12.98 3.49 -13.57
C ASP A 302 11.71 2.96 -12.88
N GLY A 303 11.39 3.43 -11.68
CA GLY A 303 10.15 3.09 -10.99
C GLY A 303 8.92 3.56 -11.77
N GLU A 304 8.93 4.75 -12.36
CA GLU A 304 7.87 5.22 -13.25
C GLU A 304 7.65 4.26 -14.42
N GLN A 305 8.73 3.75 -15.04
CA GLN A 305 8.62 2.76 -16.12
C GLN A 305 7.93 1.48 -15.63
N GLY A 306 8.20 1.07 -14.39
CA GLY A 306 7.49 -0.05 -13.75
C GLY A 306 5.99 0.19 -13.66
N PHE A 307 5.53 1.38 -13.29
CA PHE A 307 4.10 1.72 -13.28
C PHE A 307 3.47 1.74 -14.68
N PHE A 308 4.19 2.21 -15.70
CA PHE A 308 3.72 2.09 -17.07
C PHE A 308 3.59 0.63 -17.49
N ALA A 309 4.56 -0.21 -17.14
CA ALA A 309 4.48 -1.65 -17.40
C ALA A 309 3.30 -2.31 -16.65
N VAL A 310 3.04 -1.97 -15.38
CA VAL A 310 1.85 -2.45 -14.65
C VAL A 310 0.56 -2.04 -15.38
N ASN A 311 0.47 -0.80 -15.81
CA ASN A 311 -0.72 -0.32 -16.53
C ASN A 311 -0.94 -1.09 -17.85
N ASP A 312 0.12 -1.38 -18.58
CA ASP A 312 0.04 -2.12 -19.86
C ASP A 312 -0.18 -3.62 -19.66
N TRP A 313 0.49 -4.24 -18.69
CA TRP A 313 0.50 -5.69 -18.52
C TRP A 313 -0.61 -6.22 -17.61
N VAL A 314 -1.09 -5.42 -16.66
CA VAL A 314 -1.93 -5.87 -15.54
C VAL A 314 -3.27 -5.14 -15.48
N THR A 315 -3.25 -3.80 -15.46
CA THR A 315 -4.47 -3.00 -15.27
C THR A 315 -5.45 -3.21 -16.42
N GLY A 316 -6.70 -3.52 -16.12
CA GLY A 316 -7.74 -3.79 -17.12
C GLY A 316 -7.63 -5.14 -17.81
N ALA A 317 -6.65 -5.97 -17.45
CA ALA A 317 -6.56 -7.34 -17.94
C ALA A 317 -7.36 -8.31 -17.06
N THR A 318 -7.82 -9.40 -17.63
CA THR A 318 -8.31 -10.55 -16.86
C THR A 318 -7.10 -11.36 -16.40
N PHE A 319 -7.02 -11.60 -15.10
CA PHE A 319 -5.98 -12.43 -14.50
C PHE A 319 -6.39 -13.90 -14.52
N GLY A 320 -5.59 -14.74 -15.19
CA GLY A 320 -5.84 -16.17 -15.36
C GLY A 320 -5.24 -17.05 -14.27
N GLY A 321 -4.54 -16.47 -13.32
CA GLY A 321 -3.82 -17.20 -12.27
C GLY A 321 -2.33 -17.39 -12.58
N CYS A 322 -1.60 -17.95 -11.62
CA CYS A 322 -0.16 -18.22 -11.74
C CYS A 322 0.13 -19.71 -11.50
N THR A 323 1.14 -20.20 -12.20
CA THR A 323 1.76 -21.52 -11.95
C THR A 323 3.16 -21.31 -11.39
N GLU A 324 3.46 -22.05 -10.33
CA GLU A 324 4.78 -22.06 -9.70
C GLU A 324 5.40 -23.45 -9.85
N ALA A 325 6.50 -23.55 -10.53
CA ALA A 325 7.23 -24.79 -10.74
C ALA A 325 8.71 -24.53 -11.07
N ASP A 326 9.59 -25.41 -10.64
CA ASP A 326 11.01 -25.40 -11.04
C ASP A 326 11.69 -24.02 -10.92
N ASN A 327 11.47 -23.34 -9.79
CA ASN A 327 12.00 -21.99 -9.53
C ASN A 327 11.42 -20.89 -10.44
N THR A 328 10.34 -21.15 -11.17
CA THR A 328 9.65 -20.17 -12.00
C THR A 328 8.28 -19.81 -11.44
N VAL A 329 7.85 -18.58 -11.67
CA VAL A 329 6.45 -18.16 -11.59
C VAL A 329 6.03 -17.68 -12.96
N VAL A 330 4.91 -18.19 -13.46
CA VAL A 330 4.31 -17.83 -14.74
C VAL A 330 2.85 -17.51 -14.52
N CYS A 331 2.46 -16.27 -14.83
CA CYS A 331 1.11 -15.78 -14.64
C CYS A 331 0.45 -15.45 -15.98
N ASP A 332 -0.80 -15.88 -16.16
CA ASP A 332 -1.55 -15.71 -17.39
C ASP A 332 -2.43 -14.47 -17.31
N PHE A 333 -2.46 -13.70 -18.39
CA PHE A 333 -3.28 -12.51 -18.55
C PHE A 333 -3.93 -12.47 -19.93
N SER A 334 -5.10 -11.83 -20.03
CA SER A 334 -5.76 -11.57 -21.31
C SER A 334 -6.53 -10.26 -21.29
N ARG A 335 -6.64 -9.61 -22.44
CA ARG A 335 -7.42 -8.39 -22.66
C ARG A 335 -7.79 -8.27 -24.14
N ASP A 336 -9.06 -8.02 -24.44
CA ASP A 336 -9.57 -7.79 -25.80
C ASP A 336 -9.18 -8.89 -26.81
N GLY A 337 -9.22 -10.15 -26.38
CA GLY A 337 -8.89 -11.31 -27.22
C GLY A 337 -7.39 -11.56 -27.41
N THR A 338 -6.52 -10.77 -26.81
CA THR A 338 -5.08 -10.96 -26.77
C THR A 338 -4.68 -11.60 -25.44
N SER A 339 -3.76 -12.55 -25.47
CA SER A 339 -3.23 -13.21 -24.27
C SER A 339 -1.72 -13.03 -24.17
N TRP A 340 -1.22 -13.04 -22.94
CA TRP A 340 0.22 -13.02 -22.66
C TRP A 340 0.50 -13.69 -21.31
N GLN A 341 1.77 -14.01 -21.10
CA GLN A 341 2.27 -14.44 -19.81
C GLN A 341 3.21 -13.41 -19.21
N VAL A 342 3.28 -13.35 -17.90
CA VAL A 342 4.34 -12.66 -17.19
C VAL A 342 5.10 -13.69 -16.36
N ALA A 343 6.42 -13.79 -16.57
CA ALA A 343 7.24 -14.86 -16.00
C ALA A 343 8.52 -14.31 -15.36
N TRP A 344 8.97 -14.93 -14.27
CA TRP A 344 10.22 -14.63 -13.59
C TRP A 344 10.79 -15.85 -12.85
N ALA A 345 12.07 -15.80 -12.49
CA ALA A 345 12.69 -16.76 -11.58
C ALA A 345 12.49 -16.32 -10.12
N GLN A 346 12.13 -17.25 -9.23
CA GLN A 346 11.98 -16.93 -7.79
C GLN A 346 13.33 -16.67 -7.13
N ALA A 347 14.39 -17.31 -7.61
CA ALA A 347 15.76 -17.08 -7.15
C ALA A 347 16.76 -17.35 -8.28
N GLY A 348 17.79 -16.50 -8.39
CA GLY A 348 18.86 -16.65 -9.39
C GLY A 348 18.36 -16.56 -10.82
N GLU A 349 18.84 -17.46 -11.65
CA GLU A 349 18.47 -17.55 -13.06
C GLU A 349 17.93 -18.95 -13.39
N VAL A 350 16.97 -19.01 -14.31
CA VAL A 350 16.40 -20.27 -14.79
C VAL A 350 16.15 -20.18 -16.30
N VAL A 351 16.42 -21.27 -17.00
CA VAL A 351 16.07 -21.39 -18.43
C VAL A 351 14.62 -21.84 -18.53
N TYR A 352 13.81 -21.01 -19.14
CA TYR A 352 12.39 -21.26 -19.38
C TYR A 352 12.13 -21.49 -20.87
N THR A 353 11.34 -22.52 -21.20
CA THR A 353 10.90 -22.75 -22.57
C THR A 353 9.60 -22.02 -22.81
N THR A 354 9.60 -21.07 -23.76
CA THR A 354 8.40 -20.30 -24.09
C THR A 354 7.29 -21.19 -24.69
N PRO A 355 6.02 -20.77 -24.59
CA PRO A 355 4.89 -21.47 -25.22
C PRO A 355 5.04 -21.63 -26.73
N GLU A 356 4.33 -22.63 -27.30
CA GLU A 356 4.30 -22.94 -28.73
C GLU A 356 3.73 -21.84 -29.63
N ASN A 357 3.11 -20.80 -29.02
CA ASN A 357 2.55 -19.66 -29.70
C ASN A 357 3.22 -18.33 -29.27
N SER A 358 4.40 -18.38 -28.66
CA SER A 358 5.15 -17.17 -28.29
C SER A 358 5.70 -16.43 -29.51
N GLN A 359 5.85 -15.11 -29.36
CA GLN A 359 6.37 -14.24 -30.42
C GLN A 359 7.50 -13.35 -29.93
N LEU A 360 7.33 -12.72 -28.78
CA LEU A 360 8.18 -11.65 -28.29
C LEU A 360 8.27 -11.73 -26.77
N VAL A 361 9.42 -11.39 -26.21
CA VAL A 361 9.62 -11.23 -24.77
C VAL A 361 10.12 -9.81 -24.52
N CYS A 362 9.47 -9.10 -23.60
CA CYS A 362 9.83 -7.73 -23.23
C CYS A 362 10.07 -7.62 -21.72
N ASP A 363 11.07 -6.87 -21.32
CA ASP A 363 11.30 -6.46 -19.94
C ASP A 363 10.42 -5.24 -19.54
N PRO A 364 10.37 -4.84 -18.26
CA PRO A 364 9.58 -3.69 -17.80
C PRO A 364 10.04 -2.32 -18.33
N LEU A 365 11.24 -2.23 -18.88
CA LEU A 365 11.74 -1.02 -19.57
C LEU A 365 11.40 -1.01 -21.07
N ALA A 366 10.53 -1.93 -21.51
CA ALA A 366 10.15 -2.12 -22.91
C ALA A 366 11.31 -2.51 -23.85
N VAL A 367 12.36 -3.13 -23.31
CA VAL A 367 13.41 -3.77 -24.12
C VAL A 367 12.94 -5.15 -24.52
N CYS A 368 12.78 -5.36 -25.81
CA CYS A 368 12.15 -6.56 -26.37
C CYS A 368 13.12 -7.38 -27.23
N ALA A 369 12.93 -8.68 -27.23
CA ALA A 369 13.62 -9.65 -28.11
C ALA A 369 12.62 -10.62 -28.72
N GLU A 370 12.90 -11.09 -29.93
CA GLU A 370 12.11 -12.17 -30.54
C GLU A 370 12.22 -13.45 -29.68
N ALA A 371 11.08 -14.07 -29.44
CA ALA A 371 10.97 -15.35 -28.74
C ALA A 371 10.10 -16.30 -29.56
N PRO A 372 10.69 -16.94 -30.58
CA PRO A 372 9.97 -17.93 -31.38
C PRO A 372 9.36 -19.05 -30.52
N PRO A 373 8.32 -19.73 -31.01
CA PRO A 373 7.71 -20.84 -30.31
C PRO A 373 8.72 -21.87 -29.76
N ALA A 374 8.51 -22.29 -28.53
CA ALA A 374 9.37 -23.25 -27.83
C ALA A 374 10.85 -22.86 -27.73
N SER A 375 11.15 -21.56 -27.73
CA SER A 375 12.52 -21.06 -27.57
C SER A 375 12.93 -20.97 -26.10
N ALA A 376 14.24 -21.07 -25.85
CA ALA A 376 14.78 -20.88 -24.49
C ALA A 376 14.99 -19.41 -24.16
N VAL A 377 14.44 -18.98 -23.01
CA VAL A 377 14.63 -17.64 -22.46
C VAL A 377 15.19 -17.76 -21.06
N THR A 378 16.20 -16.98 -20.72
CA THR A 378 16.69 -16.90 -19.34
C THR A 378 15.82 -15.95 -18.53
N LEU A 379 15.14 -16.47 -17.51
CA LEU A 379 14.40 -15.69 -16.53
C LEU A 379 15.31 -15.36 -15.34
N THR A 380 15.12 -14.18 -14.80
CA THR A 380 15.75 -13.68 -13.57
C THR A 380 14.67 -13.25 -12.59
N GLU A 381 15.02 -12.58 -11.48
CA GLU A 381 14.05 -11.95 -10.58
C GLU A 381 13.23 -10.83 -11.25
N VAL A 382 13.73 -10.27 -12.37
CA VAL A 382 13.01 -9.25 -13.16
C VAL A 382 11.97 -9.95 -14.02
N PRO A 383 10.68 -9.62 -13.87
CA PRO A 383 9.62 -10.24 -14.67
C PRO A 383 9.73 -9.82 -16.13
N VAL A 384 9.37 -10.72 -17.02
CA VAL A 384 9.24 -10.44 -18.45
C VAL A 384 7.83 -10.76 -18.93
N ARG A 385 7.31 -9.97 -19.88
CA ARG A 385 6.07 -10.26 -20.58
C ARG A 385 6.37 -11.07 -21.83
N ILE A 386 5.70 -12.21 -21.97
CA ILE A 386 5.77 -13.10 -23.13
C ILE A 386 4.50 -12.95 -23.94
N TYR A 387 4.61 -12.37 -25.12
CA TYR A 387 3.46 -12.18 -26.02
C TYR A 387 3.12 -13.47 -26.71
N LEU A 388 1.82 -13.79 -26.77
CA LEU A 388 1.27 -14.98 -27.41
C LEU A 388 0.45 -14.61 -28.66
N GLN A 389 0.38 -15.54 -29.63
CA GLN A 389 -0.49 -15.38 -30.82
C GLN A 389 -1.95 -15.57 -30.44
#